data_162c762eaaf287d536f20bbf21b1ce14
#
_entry.id   162c762eaaf287d536f20bbf21b1ce14
#
_cell.length_a   1.000
_cell.length_b   1.000
_cell.length_c   1.000
_cell.angle_alpha   90.00
_cell.angle_beta   90.00
_cell.angle_gamma   90.00
#
_symmetry.space_group_name_H-M   'P 1'
#
loop_
_entity.id
_entity.type
_entity.pdbx_description
1 polymer ?
#
loop_
_entity_poly.entity_id
_entity_poly.type
_entity_poly.pdbx_seq_one_letter_code
_entity_poly.pdbx_strand_id
1 'polypeptide(L)'
;MHEHRRDGAELILLPQGEAIPNNPRLPVLLHRGVVTPGDAAAAEALFRRHGWRPAWRNGIHDWHHYHSNAHEALAIVDGTVRVQLGGEAGPQLDLAAGDVVVLPAGTGHRNLGSEGRLLVVGAYPQGSAPPDQLHGAPEEAEHARHAIAATSDPAQDPVTGAAYPTG
;
A
#
# COMPACT_ATOMS: atom_id res chain seq x y z
N MET A 1 5.48 -17.32 -5.71
CA MET A 1 5.42 -16.22 -4.72
C MET A 1 5.44 -16.85 -3.33
N HIS A 2 6.41 -16.48 -2.53
CA HIS A 2 6.50 -17.00 -1.17
C HIS A 2 5.91 -15.99 -0.20
N GLU A 3 4.95 -16.45 0.59
CA GLU A 3 4.41 -15.65 1.67
C GLU A 3 5.23 -15.91 2.93
N HIS A 4 5.73 -14.86 3.51
CA HIS A 4 6.39 -14.90 4.82
C HIS A 4 5.56 -14.08 5.79
N ARG A 5 5.60 -14.44 7.06
CA ARG A 5 4.97 -13.67 8.12
C ARG A 5 6.02 -13.09 9.05
N ARG A 6 5.84 -11.84 9.42
CA ARG A 6 6.67 -11.18 10.42
C ARG A 6 5.78 -10.21 11.22
N ASP A 7 5.82 -10.32 12.53
CA ASP A 7 5.04 -9.47 13.45
C ASP A 7 3.54 -9.44 13.10
N GLY A 8 3.00 -10.60 12.70
CA GLY A 8 1.59 -10.72 12.31
C GLY A 8 1.26 -10.32 10.89
N ALA A 9 2.19 -9.73 10.16
CA ALA A 9 1.98 -9.35 8.76
C ALA A 9 2.32 -10.50 7.81
N GLU A 10 1.53 -10.61 6.75
CA GLU A 10 1.94 -11.37 5.57
C GLU A 10 2.81 -10.46 4.72
N LEU A 11 3.97 -10.97 4.28
CA LEU A 11 4.91 -10.23 3.44
C LEU A 11 4.81 -10.73 2.01
N ILE A 12 4.55 -9.82 1.07
CA ILE A 12 4.42 -10.15 -0.35
C ILE A 12 5.44 -9.33 -1.13
N LEU A 13 6.46 -9.98 -1.66
CA LEU A 13 7.43 -9.32 -2.55
C LEU A 13 6.97 -9.51 -4.00
N LEU A 14 6.74 -8.40 -4.70
CA LEU A 14 6.25 -8.43 -6.07
C LEU A 14 7.42 -8.39 -7.06
N PRO A 15 7.35 -9.13 -8.16
CA PRO A 15 8.37 -9.05 -9.19
C PRO A 15 8.35 -7.70 -9.89
N GLN A 16 9.51 -7.25 -10.37
CA GLN A 16 9.58 -6.05 -11.20
C GLN A 16 8.91 -6.30 -12.53
N GLY A 17 8.13 -5.31 -13.00
CA GLY A 17 7.45 -5.36 -14.29
C GLY A 17 7.96 -4.26 -15.21
N GLU A 18 7.64 -4.39 -16.51
CA GLU A 18 8.03 -3.39 -17.50
C GLU A 18 7.21 -2.12 -17.39
N ALA A 19 5.89 -2.25 -17.24
CA ALA A 19 4.97 -1.11 -17.15
C ALA A 19 4.81 -0.63 -15.72
N ILE A 20 4.66 -1.57 -14.79
CA ILE A 20 4.56 -1.30 -13.36
C ILE A 20 5.85 -1.81 -12.72
N PRO A 21 6.74 -0.92 -12.25
CA PRO A 21 8.04 -1.36 -11.75
C PRO A 21 7.96 -2.17 -10.46
N ASN A 22 7.01 -1.89 -9.59
CA ASN A 22 6.95 -2.41 -8.22
C ASN A 22 8.21 -2.08 -7.42
N ASN A 23 8.24 -2.43 -6.14
CA ASN A 23 9.42 -2.18 -5.33
C ASN A 23 10.35 -3.40 -5.38
N PRO A 24 11.65 -3.22 -5.68
CA PRO A 24 12.56 -4.35 -5.84
C PRO A 24 13.03 -4.97 -4.51
N ARG A 25 12.86 -4.27 -3.39
CA ARG A 25 13.40 -4.69 -2.10
C ARG A 25 12.37 -4.82 -0.99
N LEU A 26 11.40 -3.90 -0.95
CA LEU A 26 10.45 -3.81 0.15
C LEU A 26 9.20 -4.62 -0.17
N PRO A 27 8.77 -5.50 0.74
CA PRO A 27 7.54 -6.26 0.53
C PRO A 27 6.30 -5.41 0.81
N VAL A 28 5.19 -5.78 0.19
CA VAL A 28 3.86 -5.37 0.62
C VAL A 28 3.59 -6.04 1.97
N LEU A 29 3.04 -5.29 2.93
CA LEU A 29 2.60 -5.85 4.20
C LEU A 29 1.08 -5.96 4.22
N LEU A 30 0.56 -7.10 4.64
CA LEU A 30 -0.87 -7.31 4.79
C LEU A 30 -1.16 -7.70 6.24
N HIS A 31 -1.89 -6.82 6.92
CA HIS A 31 -2.36 -7.04 8.28
C HIS A 31 -3.87 -7.28 8.28
N ARG A 32 -4.31 -8.38 8.85
CA ARG A 32 -5.73 -8.74 8.90
C ARG A 32 -6.33 -8.37 10.25
N GLY A 33 -7.48 -7.69 10.23
CA GLY A 33 -8.28 -7.44 11.41
C GLY A 33 -7.57 -6.60 12.48
N VAL A 34 -6.84 -5.55 12.09
CA VAL A 34 -6.02 -4.77 13.01
C VAL A 34 -6.59 -3.38 13.33
N VAL A 35 -7.64 -2.96 12.63
CA VAL A 35 -8.36 -1.72 12.97
C VAL A 35 -9.82 -2.03 13.24
N THR A 36 -10.46 -1.20 14.06
CA THR A 36 -11.87 -1.36 14.38
C THR A 36 -12.72 -1.01 13.15
N PRO A 37 -13.53 -1.94 12.62
CA PRO A 37 -14.41 -1.62 11.50
C PRO A 37 -15.33 -0.42 11.82
N GLY A 38 -15.50 0.46 10.85
CA GLY A 38 -16.34 1.64 10.99
C GLY A 38 -15.68 2.82 11.70
N ASP A 39 -14.44 2.70 12.14
CA ASP A 39 -13.76 3.73 12.93
C ASP A 39 -12.55 4.29 12.18
N ALA A 40 -12.80 5.23 11.28
CA ALA A 40 -11.75 5.88 10.50
C ALA A 40 -10.79 6.68 11.39
N ALA A 41 -11.29 7.30 12.44
CA ALA A 41 -10.45 8.08 13.36
C ALA A 41 -9.46 7.17 14.11
N ALA A 42 -9.87 5.97 14.47
CA ALA A 42 -8.98 5.00 15.11
C ALA A 42 -7.86 4.54 14.16
N ALA A 43 -8.18 4.32 12.87
CA ALA A 43 -7.19 3.99 11.86
C ALA A 43 -6.18 5.11 11.69
N GLU A 44 -6.66 6.34 11.62
CA GLU A 44 -5.79 7.53 11.53
C GLU A 44 -4.88 7.67 12.74
N ALA A 45 -5.41 7.46 13.94
CA ALA A 45 -4.62 7.52 15.17
C ALA A 45 -3.54 6.44 15.21
N LEU A 46 -3.85 5.23 14.75
CA LEU A 46 -2.89 4.13 14.64
C LEU A 46 -1.73 4.52 13.74
N PHE A 47 -2.02 5.07 12.57
CA PHE A 47 -0.99 5.49 11.62
C PHE A 47 -0.10 6.60 12.20
N ARG A 48 -0.72 7.63 12.80
CA ARG A 48 0.05 8.73 13.43
C ARG A 48 0.97 8.21 14.54
N ARG A 49 0.52 7.26 15.32
CA ARG A 49 1.31 6.69 16.42
C ARG A 49 2.63 6.10 15.92
N HIS A 50 2.64 5.59 14.70
CA HIS A 50 3.79 4.92 14.12
C HIS A 50 4.47 5.71 12.99
N GLY A 51 4.32 7.03 13.03
CA GLY A 51 5.05 7.92 12.12
C GLY A 51 4.51 8.00 10.70
N TRP A 52 3.25 7.63 10.50
CA TRP A 52 2.58 7.77 9.21
C TRP A 52 1.49 8.84 9.31
N ARG A 53 1.42 9.70 8.29
CA ARG A 53 0.49 10.83 8.26
C ARG A 53 -0.75 10.47 7.44
N PRO A 54 -1.92 10.39 8.08
CA PRO A 54 -3.18 10.21 7.35
C PRO A 54 -3.41 11.39 6.41
N ALA A 55 -3.79 11.11 5.16
CA ALA A 55 -3.89 12.12 4.13
C ALA A 55 -5.28 12.20 3.50
N TRP A 56 -6.03 11.10 3.46
CA TRP A 56 -7.32 11.08 2.79
C TRP A 56 -8.21 9.95 3.29
N ARG A 57 -9.52 10.11 3.07
CA ARG A 57 -10.55 9.08 3.22
C ARG A 57 -11.29 9.00 1.90
N ASN A 58 -11.28 7.84 1.25
CA ASN A 58 -11.90 7.66 -0.06
C ASN A 58 -11.99 6.16 -0.40
N GLY A 59 -12.19 5.84 -1.68
CA GLY A 59 -12.07 4.49 -2.21
C GLY A 59 -10.70 4.24 -2.83
N ILE A 60 -10.62 3.23 -3.69
CA ILE A 60 -9.42 2.88 -4.45
C ILE A 60 -9.79 2.95 -5.93
N HIS A 61 -8.95 3.58 -6.74
CA HIS A 61 -9.17 3.68 -8.19
C HIS A 61 -9.28 2.30 -8.84
N ASP A 62 -10.13 2.19 -9.86
CA ASP A 62 -10.37 0.95 -10.59
C ASP A 62 -9.40 0.73 -11.75
N TRP A 63 -8.42 1.62 -11.93
CA TRP A 63 -7.32 1.46 -12.88
C TRP A 63 -6.01 1.25 -12.15
N HIS A 64 -5.09 0.52 -12.78
CA HIS A 64 -3.75 0.35 -12.23
C HIS A 64 -3.03 1.68 -12.11
N HIS A 65 -2.43 1.92 -10.96
CA HIS A 65 -1.61 3.10 -10.69
C HIS A 65 -0.58 2.77 -9.62
N TYR A 66 0.42 3.61 -9.51
CA TYR A 66 1.43 3.50 -8.47
C TYR A 66 2.03 4.88 -8.16
N HIS A 67 2.68 4.98 -7.00
CA HIS A 67 3.41 6.18 -6.59
C HIS A 67 4.89 5.84 -6.60
N SER A 68 5.69 6.62 -7.32
CA SER A 68 7.13 6.32 -7.42
C SER A 68 7.95 6.96 -6.30
N ASN A 69 7.39 7.95 -5.62
CA ASN A 69 8.09 8.79 -4.65
C ASN A 69 7.52 8.70 -3.23
N ALA A 70 6.63 7.77 -2.97
CA ALA A 70 6.01 7.64 -1.66
C ALA A 70 5.53 6.21 -1.40
N HIS A 71 5.67 5.76 -0.17
CA HIS A 71 5.02 4.54 0.33
C HIS A 71 3.61 4.90 0.78
N GLU A 72 2.68 3.97 0.68
CA GLU A 72 1.28 4.22 1.03
C GLU A 72 0.73 3.12 1.92
N ALA A 73 -0.01 3.50 2.97
CA ALA A 73 -0.76 2.56 3.78
C ALA A 73 -2.25 2.79 3.54
N LEU A 74 -2.99 1.69 3.38
CA LEU A 74 -4.44 1.71 3.17
C LEU A 74 -5.11 0.91 4.28
N ALA A 75 -5.94 1.56 5.08
CA ALA A 75 -6.79 0.88 6.06
C ALA A 75 -8.21 0.78 5.50
N ILE A 76 -8.72 -0.44 5.41
CA ILE A 76 -10.11 -0.64 5.02
C ILE A 76 -10.95 -0.45 6.27
N VAL A 77 -11.81 0.57 6.26
CA VAL A 77 -12.64 0.94 7.41
C VAL A 77 -14.05 0.39 7.26
N ASP A 78 -14.62 0.47 6.07
CA ASP A 78 -15.95 -0.04 5.75
C ASP A 78 -15.95 -0.76 4.42
N GLY A 79 -16.82 -1.76 4.27
CA GLY A 79 -17.01 -2.50 3.04
C GLY A 79 -15.94 -3.57 2.82
N THR A 80 -16.00 -4.15 1.63
CA THR A 80 -15.00 -5.12 1.16
C THR A 80 -14.52 -4.72 -0.22
N VAL A 81 -13.30 -5.10 -0.56
CA VAL A 81 -12.73 -4.78 -1.87
C VAL A 81 -11.79 -5.89 -2.30
N ARG A 82 -11.87 -6.24 -3.58
CA ARG A 82 -10.85 -7.08 -4.21
C ARG A 82 -9.87 -6.16 -4.93
N VAL A 83 -8.60 -6.24 -4.55
CA VAL A 83 -7.54 -5.46 -5.16
C VAL A 83 -6.60 -6.37 -5.93
N GLN A 84 -6.06 -5.85 -7.03
CA GLN A 84 -4.96 -6.50 -7.73
C GLN A 84 -3.70 -5.67 -7.50
N LEU A 85 -2.63 -6.33 -7.14
CA LEU A 85 -1.34 -5.70 -6.88
C LEU A 85 -0.37 -6.02 -8.01
N GLY A 86 0.52 -5.09 -8.28
CA GLY A 86 1.71 -5.35 -9.09
C GLY A 86 1.54 -5.33 -10.60
N GLY A 87 0.35 -5.10 -11.12
CA GLY A 87 0.07 -5.10 -12.55
C GLY A 87 -0.90 -6.20 -12.95
N GLU A 88 -1.11 -6.37 -14.27
CA GLU A 88 -2.12 -7.28 -14.81
C GLU A 88 -1.90 -8.76 -14.42
N ALA A 89 -0.66 -9.16 -14.20
CA ALA A 89 -0.33 -10.53 -13.80
C ALA A 89 -0.15 -10.68 -12.28
N GLY A 90 -0.40 -9.61 -11.53
CA GLY A 90 -0.16 -9.62 -10.09
C GLY A 90 -1.25 -10.31 -9.27
N PRO A 91 -0.98 -10.59 -8.00
CA PRO A 91 -1.91 -11.28 -7.13
C PRO A 91 -3.15 -10.44 -6.85
N GLN A 92 -4.26 -11.14 -6.62
CA GLN A 92 -5.53 -10.54 -6.20
C GLN A 92 -5.76 -10.84 -4.74
N LEU A 93 -6.13 -9.83 -3.97
CA LEU A 93 -6.39 -9.95 -2.54
C LEU A 93 -7.81 -9.49 -2.23
N ASP A 94 -8.51 -10.25 -1.39
CA ASP A 94 -9.78 -9.81 -0.82
C ASP A 94 -9.50 -9.14 0.53
N LEU A 95 -9.86 -7.86 0.63
CA LEU A 95 -9.69 -7.07 1.83
C LEU A 95 -11.07 -6.71 2.40
N ALA A 96 -11.15 -6.68 3.72
CA ALA A 96 -12.38 -6.35 4.43
C ALA A 96 -12.10 -5.29 5.49
N ALA A 97 -13.17 -4.67 5.98
CA ALA A 97 -13.07 -3.71 7.07
C ALA A 97 -12.27 -4.31 8.24
N GLY A 98 -11.26 -3.59 8.69
CA GLY A 98 -10.30 -4.03 9.69
C GLY A 98 -8.91 -4.34 9.14
N ASP A 99 -8.78 -4.57 7.84
CA ASP A 99 -7.50 -4.91 7.21
C ASP A 99 -6.69 -3.67 6.86
N VAL A 100 -5.37 -3.80 6.90
CA VAL A 100 -4.42 -2.77 6.45
C VAL A 100 -3.46 -3.39 5.46
N VAL A 101 -3.27 -2.75 4.32
CA VAL A 101 -2.23 -3.12 3.36
C VAL A 101 -1.25 -1.96 3.22
N VAL A 102 0.04 -2.28 3.21
CA VAL A 102 1.10 -1.28 3.05
C VAL A 102 1.78 -1.52 1.72
N LEU A 103 1.79 -0.49 0.89
CA LEU A 103 2.27 -0.54 -0.49
C LEU A 103 3.57 0.26 -0.60
N PRO A 104 4.74 -0.38 -0.69
CA PRO A 104 5.99 0.35 -0.91
C PRO A 104 5.96 1.12 -2.23
N ALA A 105 6.76 2.18 -2.31
CA ALA A 105 6.89 2.99 -3.53
C ALA A 105 7.10 2.09 -4.75
N GLY A 106 6.37 2.35 -5.81
CA GLY A 106 6.40 1.59 -7.05
C GLY A 106 5.35 0.51 -7.16
N THR A 107 4.68 0.14 -6.07
CA THR A 107 3.72 -0.96 -6.07
C THR A 107 2.44 -0.60 -6.82
N GLY A 108 2.19 -1.29 -7.91
CA GLY A 108 0.94 -1.14 -8.66
C GLY A 108 -0.25 -1.68 -7.87
N HIS A 109 -1.39 -1.00 -8.01
CA HIS A 109 -2.61 -1.45 -7.35
C HIS A 109 -3.85 -0.90 -8.05
N ARG A 110 -4.94 -1.66 -7.99
CA ARG A 110 -6.26 -1.23 -8.47
C ARG A 110 -7.37 -1.97 -7.76
N ASN A 111 -8.55 -1.36 -7.75
CA ASN A 111 -9.79 -1.95 -7.28
C ASN A 111 -10.42 -2.78 -8.41
N LEU A 112 -10.62 -4.06 -8.18
CA LEU A 112 -11.28 -4.96 -9.13
C LEU A 112 -12.80 -5.07 -8.88
N GLY A 113 -13.27 -4.61 -7.73
CA GLY A 113 -14.66 -4.62 -7.34
C GLY A 113 -14.79 -4.48 -5.84
N SER A 114 -15.85 -3.81 -5.41
CA SER A 114 -16.10 -3.59 -3.98
C SER A 114 -17.57 -3.81 -3.68
N GLU A 115 -17.85 -4.13 -2.42
CA GLU A 115 -19.21 -4.30 -1.91
C GLU A 115 -19.41 -3.48 -0.66
N GLY A 116 -20.64 -3.03 -0.43
CA GLY A 116 -20.98 -2.14 0.66
C GLY A 116 -20.51 -0.72 0.37
N ARG A 117 -20.34 0.06 1.44
CA ARG A 117 -19.85 1.44 1.34
C ARG A 117 -18.36 1.43 1.62
N LEU A 118 -17.57 1.18 0.59
CA LEU A 118 -16.12 1.12 0.73
C LEU A 118 -15.60 2.46 1.26
N LEU A 119 -14.93 2.41 2.41
CA LEU A 119 -14.22 3.55 2.96
C LEU A 119 -12.81 3.11 3.33
N VAL A 120 -11.84 3.82 2.79
CA VAL A 120 -10.41 3.56 2.97
C VAL A 120 -9.75 4.81 3.54
N VAL A 121 -8.90 4.64 4.54
CA VAL A 121 -8.02 5.69 5.04
C VAL A 121 -6.64 5.47 4.44
N GLY A 122 -6.14 6.49 3.73
CA GLY A 122 -4.80 6.47 3.14
C GLY A 122 -3.82 7.29 3.96
N ALA A 123 -2.60 6.81 4.08
CA ALA A 123 -1.53 7.48 4.82
C ALA A 123 -0.18 7.29 4.14
N TYR A 124 0.71 8.24 4.38
CA TYR A 124 2.10 8.23 3.88
C TYR A 124 3.06 8.46 5.05
N PRO A 125 4.30 7.96 4.96
CA PRO A 125 5.27 8.25 6.01
C PRO A 125 5.41 9.75 6.27
N GLN A 126 5.58 10.12 7.53
CA GLN A 126 5.79 11.51 7.93
C GLN A 126 6.98 12.08 7.15
N GLY A 127 6.82 13.27 6.57
CA GLY A 127 7.87 13.91 5.80
C GLY A 127 7.96 13.48 4.33
N SER A 128 7.08 12.57 3.88
CA SER A 128 7.01 12.22 2.46
C SER A 128 6.65 13.42 1.60
N ALA A 129 7.24 13.48 0.40
CA ALA A 129 6.81 14.42 -0.62
C ALA A 129 5.37 14.12 -1.03
N PRO A 130 4.64 15.10 -1.61
CA PRO A 130 3.33 14.81 -2.19
C PRO A 130 3.46 13.66 -3.20
N PRO A 131 2.61 12.63 -3.10
CA PRO A 131 2.76 11.46 -3.96
C PRO A 131 2.43 11.80 -5.41
N ASP A 132 3.28 11.34 -6.32
CA ASP A 132 2.93 11.32 -7.74
C ASP A 132 1.90 10.21 -7.99
N GLN A 133 1.31 10.19 -9.17
CA GLN A 133 0.40 9.12 -9.57
C GLN A 133 0.67 8.74 -11.02
N LEU A 134 1.23 7.56 -11.18
CA LEU A 134 1.63 7.03 -12.48
C LEU A 134 0.71 5.86 -12.86
N HIS A 135 0.48 5.68 -14.14
CA HIS A 135 -0.52 4.73 -14.64
C HIS A 135 0.06 3.50 -15.32
N GLY A 136 1.38 3.38 -15.36
CA GLY A 136 2.03 2.23 -15.95
C GLY A 136 2.37 2.41 -17.43
N ALA A 137 2.56 3.63 -17.90
CA ALA A 137 3.09 3.87 -19.24
C ALA A 137 4.56 3.40 -19.29
N PRO A 138 4.93 2.56 -20.27
CA PRO A 138 6.29 2.01 -20.30
C PRO A 138 7.39 3.08 -20.37
N GLU A 139 7.13 4.21 -21.01
CA GLU A 139 8.07 5.32 -21.12
C GLU A 139 8.35 6.03 -19.79
N GLU A 140 7.47 5.86 -18.79
CA GLU A 140 7.66 6.43 -17.45
C GLU A 140 8.48 5.52 -16.54
N ALA A 141 8.58 4.23 -16.88
CA ALA A 141 9.07 3.21 -15.96
C ALA A 141 10.53 3.42 -15.54
N GLU A 142 11.39 3.85 -16.45
CA GLU A 142 12.80 4.06 -16.11
C GLU A 142 12.97 5.20 -15.10
N HIS A 143 12.32 6.33 -15.36
CA HIS A 143 12.33 7.47 -14.43
C HIS A 143 11.73 7.08 -13.08
N ALA A 144 10.64 6.31 -13.10
CA ALA A 144 10.00 5.82 -11.89
C ALA A 144 10.93 4.92 -11.07
N ARG A 145 11.70 4.03 -11.70
CA ARG A 145 12.67 3.18 -11.00
C ARG A 145 13.73 4.01 -10.26
N HIS A 146 14.19 5.11 -10.86
CA HIS A 146 15.12 6.02 -10.19
C HIS A 146 14.47 6.69 -8.99
N ALA A 147 13.23 7.17 -9.12
CA ALA A 147 12.51 7.79 -8.03
C ALA A 147 12.23 6.80 -6.88
N ILE A 148 11.86 5.56 -7.20
CA ILE A 148 11.66 4.50 -6.21
C ILE A 148 12.95 4.24 -5.44
N ALA A 149 14.07 4.13 -6.15
CA ALA A 149 15.37 3.89 -5.52
C ALA A 149 15.82 5.06 -4.62
N ALA A 150 15.41 6.28 -4.95
CA ALA A 150 15.73 7.48 -4.20
C ALA A 150 14.78 7.71 -3.01
N THR A 151 13.66 7.00 -2.94
CA THR A 151 12.69 7.14 -1.84
C THR A 151 13.23 6.41 -0.61
N SER A 152 13.36 7.12 0.50
CA SER A 152 13.83 6.53 1.76
C SER A 152 12.89 5.43 2.24
N ASP A 153 13.46 4.36 2.79
CA ASP A 153 12.65 3.28 3.36
C ASP A 153 11.81 3.81 4.53
N PRO A 154 10.59 3.28 4.73
CA PRO A 154 9.82 3.64 5.90
C PRO A 154 10.54 3.15 7.15
N ALA A 155 10.60 3.99 8.19
CA ALA A 155 11.24 3.61 9.44
C ALA A 155 10.46 2.51 10.15
N GLN A 156 9.12 2.58 10.07
CA GLN A 156 8.25 1.72 10.86
C GLN A 156 7.11 1.16 10.03
N ASP A 157 6.68 -0.04 10.38
CA ASP A 157 5.39 -0.59 10.00
C ASP A 157 4.30 0.28 10.63
N PRO A 158 3.33 0.80 9.86
CA PRO A 158 2.31 1.70 10.41
C PRO A 158 1.36 1.03 11.40
N VAL A 159 1.28 -0.29 11.41
CA VAL A 159 0.38 -1.03 12.29
C VAL A 159 1.06 -1.40 13.61
N THR A 160 2.27 -1.93 13.55
CA THR A 160 2.96 -2.47 14.73
C THR A 160 3.99 -1.52 15.32
N GLY A 161 4.49 -0.56 14.55
CA GLY A 161 5.61 0.27 14.95
C GLY A 161 6.97 -0.40 14.88
N ALA A 162 7.02 -1.68 14.51
CA ALA A 162 8.27 -2.38 14.32
C ALA A 162 9.03 -1.84 13.10
N ALA A 163 10.34 -2.08 13.03
CA ALA A 163 11.11 -1.70 11.86
C ALA A 163 10.51 -2.33 10.60
N TYR A 164 10.43 -1.55 9.51
CA TYR A 164 9.87 -2.06 8.27
C TYR A 164 10.76 -3.18 7.73
N PRO A 165 10.21 -4.33 7.37
CA PRO A 165 11.03 -5.45 6.90
C PRO A 165 11.66 -5.13 5.54
N THR A 166 12.94 -5.39 5.42
CA THR A 166 13.68 -5.23 4.17
C THR A 166 14.01 -6.61 3.62
N GLY A 167 13.42 -6.93 2.49
CA GLY A 167 13.72 -8.06 1.66
C GLY A 167 13.92 -9.39 2.25
#